data_a217ddacdf5e5264b2e5581bff552774
#
_entry.id   a217ddacdf5e5264b2e5581bff552774
#
_cell.length_a   1.000
_cell.length_b   1.000
_cell.length_c   1.000
_cell.angle_alpha   90.00
_cell.angle_beta   90.00
_cell.angle_gamma   90.00
#
_symmetry.space_group_name_H-M   'P 1'
#
loop_
_entity.id
_entity.type
_entity.pdbx_description
1 polymer ?
#
loop_
_entity_poly.entity_id
_entity_poly.type
_entity_poly.pdbx_seq_one_letter_code
_entity_poly.pdbx_strand_id
1 'polypeptide(L)'
;GKGPVAAVIMELIQGEAGVMPLGADYVKAARKLCDEHKALLIIDEVQTGIGRTGAWFAFQREDLSGGVTPDIVTFAKGVGGGFPMGGMISFGAELSALFTPGSHGSTFAGNPLGASAALATLGVIEEDNLVDNAEERGKQLRDGIASCGNPLFVSVRGRGLLDAIELAHPCSHAA
;
A
#
# COMPACT_ATOMS: atom_id res chain seq x y z
N GLY A 1 28.68 0.38 18.75
CA GLY A 1 28.53 1.17 17.55
C GLY A 1 27.31 0.71 16.80
N LYS A 2 26.51 1.63 16.30
CA LYS A 2 25.40 1.29 15.42
C LYS A 2 25.99 0.91 14.06
N GLY A 3 25.70 -0.30 13.58
CA GLY A 3 26.10 -0.75 12.25
C GLY A 3 25.41 0.07 11.14
N PRO A 4 25.77 -0.16 9.86
CA PRO A 4 25.10 0.48 8.74
C PRO A 4 23.61 0.11 8.69
N VAL A 5 22.77 1.04 8.23
CA VAL A 5 21.34 0.78 8.00
C VAL A 5 21.21 -0.11 6.77
N ALA A 6 20.54 -1.25 6.90
CA ALA A 6 20.35 -2.18 5.80
C ALA A 6 19.15 -1.83 4.91
N ALA A 7 18.08 -1.30 5.51
CA ALA A 7 16.86 -0.94 4.78
C ALA A 7 16.06 0.13 5.54
N VAL A 8 15.24 0.85 4.79
CA VAL A 8 14.16 1.72 5.29
C VAL A 8 12.85 1.12 4.79
N ILE A 9 11.90 0.92 5.70
CA ILE A 9 10.54 0.47 5.35
C ILE A 9 9.52 1.55 5.72
N MET A 10 8.57 1.82 4.84
CA MET A 10 7.53 2.81 5.07
C MET A 10 6.25 2.50 4.28
N GLU A 11 5.11 2.96 4.79
CA GLU A 11 3.86 3.05 4.03
C GLU A 11 3.80 4.40 3.30
N LEU A 12 3.36 4.43 2.03
CA LEU A 12 3.11 5.70 1.31
C LEU A 12 1.86 6.43 1.82
N ILE A 13 0.91 5.67 2.34
CA ILE A 13 -0.23 6.17 3.10
C ILE A 13 -0.23 5.39 4.41
N GLN A 14 0.05 6.07 5.52
CA GLN A 14 0.05 5.46 6.83
C GLN A 14 -1.38 5.14 7.25
N GLY A 15 -1.79 3.87 7.14
CA GLY A 15 -3.16 3.43 7.36
C GLY A 15 -3.63 3.65 8.78
N GLU A 16 -2.99 3.01 9.74
CA GLU A 16 -3.36 3.06 11.16
C GLU A 16 -3.17 4.44 11.80
N ALA A 17 -2.32 5.28 11.25
CA ALA A 17 -2.14 6.67 11.69
C ALA A 17 -3.27 7.61 11.24
N GLY A 18 -4.31 7.09 10.58
CA GLY A 18 -5.48 7.85 10.14
C GLY A 18 -5.46 8.17 8.64
N VAL A 19 -4.97 7.27 7.82
CA VAL A 19 -4.89 7.40 6.35
C VAL A 19 -4.14 8.68 5.97
N MET A 20 -2.88 8.77 6.42
CA MET A 20 -2.02 9.95 6.24
C MET A 20 -1.06 9.72 5.08
N PRO A 21 -1.28 10.35 3.90
CA PRO A 21 -0.35 10.27 2.79
C PRO A 21 0.99 10.94 3.13
N LEU A 22 2.09 10.31 2.74
CA LEU A 22 3.40 10.94 2.72
C LEU A 22 3.49 11.91 1.53
N GLY A 23 4.28 12.96 1.67
CA GLY A 23 4.58 13.83 0.53
C GLY A 23 5.58 13.15 -0.44
N ALA A 24 5.35 13.29 -1.74
CA ALA A 24 6.22 12.74 -2.77
C ALA A 24 7.69 13.17 -2.60
N ASP A 25 7.94 14.40 -2.17
CA ASP A 25 9.29 14.90 -1.93
C ASP A 25 9.99 14.18 -0.77
N TYR A 26 9.22 13.78 0.26
CA TYR A 26 9.76 12.96 1.34
C TYR A 26 10.20 11.59 0.83
N VAL A 27 9.39 10.96 -0.03
CA VAL A 27 9.70 9.65 -0.62
C VAL A 27 10.95 9.73 -1.52
N LYS A 28 11.06 10.80 -2.33
CA LYS A 28 12.26 11.08 -3.14
C LYS A 28 13.50 11.26 -2.26
N ALA A 29 13.38 12.02 -1.17
CA ALA A 29 14.49 12.21 -0.23
C ALA A 29 14.90 10.89 0.44
N ALA A 30 13.93 10.07 0.84
CA ALA A 30 14.20 8.74 1.40
C ALA A 30 14.92 7.84 0.40
N ARG A 31 14.47 7.81 -0.88
CA ARG A 31 15.15 7.04 -1.94
C ARG A 31 16.59 7.49 -2.11
N LYS A 32 16.82 8.81 -2.21
CA LYS A 32 18.16 9.37 -2.33
C LYS A 32 19.08 8.95 -1.17
N LEU A 33 18.60 9.04 0.06
CA LEU A 33 19.35 8.60 1.23
C LEU A 33 19.65 7.10 1.20
N CYS A 34 18.68 6.28 0.80
CA CYS A 34 18.90 4.84 0.64
C CYS A 34 20.00 4.56 -0.38
N ASP A 35 20.01 5.24 -1.52
CA ASP A 35 21.03 5.08 -2.57
C ASP A 35 22.41 5.50 -2.06
N GLU A 36 22.52 6.66 -1.38
CA GLU A 36 23.77 7.17 -0.83
C GLU A 36 24.39 6.23 0.22
N HIS A 37 23.54 5.58 1.01
CA HIS A 37 23.95 4.68 2.09
C HIS A 37 23.92 3.20 1.73
N LYS A 38 23.60 2.86 0.48
CA LYS A 38 23.43 1.47 0.00
C LYS A 38 22.41 0.67 0.85
N ALA A 39 21.37 1.35 1.31
CA ALA A 39 20.27 0.76 2.03
C ALA A 39 19.10 0.47 1.05
N LEU A 40 18.31 -0.53 1.33
CA LEU A 40 17.11 -0.83 0.53
C LEU A 40 15.96 0.09 0.94
N LEU A 41 15.15 0.50 -0.04
CA LEU A 41 13.86 1.14 0.18
C LEU A 41 12.76 0.10 0.02
N ILE A 42 12.03 -0.16 1.09
CA ILE A 42 10.91 -1.10 1.12
C ILE A 42 9.62 -0.30 1.29
N ILE A 43 8.67 -0.48 0.39
CA ILE A 43 7.33 0.10 0.53
C ILE A 43 6.37 -0.98 1.02
N ASP A 44 5.74 -0.72 2.16
CA ASP A 44 4.69 -1.57 2.70
C ASP A 44 3.35 -1.22 2.03
N GLU A 45 2.91 -2.11 1.15
CA GLU A 45 1.66 -1.98 0.40
C GLU A 45 0.57 -2.94 0.92
N VAL A 46 0.72 -3.41 2.15
CA VAL A 46 -0.26 -4.32 2.76
C VAL A 46 -1.66 -3.70 2.81
N GLN A 47 -1.78 -2.41 3.04
CA GLN A 47 -3.05 -1.69 3.02
C GLN A 47 -3.34 -0.95 1.71
N THR A 48 -2.32 -0.52 1.00
CA THR A 48 -2.43 0.37 -0.16
C THR A 48 -2.46 -0.35 -1.50
N GLY A 49 -1.91 -1.55 -1.56
CA GLY A 49 -1.79 -2.32 -2.81
C GLY A 49 -3.06 -3.02 -3.26
N ILE A 50 -2.92 -3.77 -4.33
CA ILE A 50 -3.96 -4.62 -4.94
C ILE A 50 -5.20 -3.79 -5.34
N GLY A 51 -4.96 -2.66 -6.02
CA GLY A 51 -6.01 -1.80 -6.57
C GLY A 51 -6.66 -0.82 -5.57
N ARG A 52 -6.38 -0.94 -4.26
CA ARG A 52 -7.06 -0.18 -3.21
C ARG A 52 -7.01 1.34 -3.41
N THR A 53 -5.89 1.87 -3.87
CA THR A 53 -5.65 3.31 -4.02
C THR A 53 -5.93 3.84 -5.43
N GLY A 54 -6.55 3.05 -6.32
CA GLY A 54 -6.75 3.43 -7.72
C GLY A 54 -5.51 3.21 -8.59
N ALA A 55 -4.57 2.40 -8.11
CA ALA A 55 -3.45 1.83 -8.84
C ALA A 55 -3.20 0.43 -8.30
N TRP A 56 -2.57 -0.48 -9.07
CA TRP A 56 -2.23 -1.81 -8.57
C TRP A 56 -1.42 -1.75 -7.27
N PHE A 57 -0.44 -0.83 -7.24
CA PHE A 57 0.33 -0.49 -6.04
C PHE A 57 0.43 1.03 -5.91
N ALA A 58 0.38 1.55 -4.70
CA ALA A 58 0.41 2.98 -4.44
C ALA A 58 1.71 3.65 -4.94
N PHE A 59 2.84 2.94 -4.98
CA PHE A 59 4.09 3.48 -5.50
C PHE A 59 4.01 3.83 -7.00
N GLN A 60 3.06 3.29 -7.75
CA GLN A 60 2.83 3.63 -9.16
C GLN A 60 2.13 4.99 -9.33
N ARG A 61 1.59 5.54 -8.24
CA ARG A 61 0.99 6.87 -8.25
C ARG A 61 2.05 7.93 -8.05
N GLU A 62 2.22 8.79 -9.05
CA GLU A 62 3.23 9.86 -9.02
C GLU A 62 2.97 10.87 -7.89
N ASP A 63 1.70 11.13 -7.57
CA ASP A 63 1.29 12.04 -6.48
C ASP A 63 1.67 11.51 -5.08
N LEU A 64 1.95 10.23 -4.93
CA LEU A 64 2.41 9.61 -3.69
C LEU A 64 3.91 9.32 -3.70
N SER A 65 4.41 8.69 -4.74
CA SER A 65 5.80 8.23 -4.82
C SER A 65 6.76 9.27 -5.40
N GLY A 66 6.23 10.21 -6.19
CA GLY A 66 7.06 11.10 -7.00
C GLY A 66 7.84 10.39 -8.12
N GLY A 67 7.34 9.26 -8.61
CA GLY A 67 7.99 8.43 -9.61
C GLY A 67 9.08 7.50 -9.05
N VAL A 68 9.20 7.39 -7.72
CA VAL A 68 10.17 6.49 -7.08
C VAL A 68 9.72 5.04 -7.22
N THR A 69 10.62 4.19 -7.69
CA THR A 69 10.47 2.73 -7.63
C THR A 69 11.20 2.20 -6.40
N PRO A 70 10.56 1.44 -5.52
CA PRO A 70 11.21 0.83 -4.37
C PRO A 70 12.06 -0.37 -4.80
N ASP A 71 12.91 -0.86 -3.90
CA ASP A 71 13.64 -2.11 -4.08
C ASP A 71 12.76 -3.32 -3.78
N ILE A 72 11.87 -3.17 -2.80
CA ILE A 72 10.94 -4.23 -2.38
C ILE A 72 9.57 -3.60 -2.10
N VAL A 73 8.52 -4.35 -2.46
CA VAL A 73 7.12 -4.09 -2.06
C VAL A 73 6.61 -5.29 -1.28
N THR A 74 5.97 -5.05 -0.13
CA THR A 74 5.22 -6.07 0.59
C THR A 74 3.72 -5.90 0.33
N PHE A 75 2.97 -6.98 0.25
CA PHE A 75 1.53 -6.95 0.04
C PHE A 75 0.83 -8.10 0.76
N ALA A 76 -0.42 -7.88 1.15
CA ALA A 76 -1.29 -8.88 1.76
C ALA A 76 -2.77 -8.46 1.62
N LYS A 77 -3.57 -8.70 2.64
CA LYS A 77 -4.99 -8.29 2.75
C LYS A 77 -5.81 -8.56 1.50
N GLY A 78 -5.90 -7.56 0.60
CA GLY A 78 -6.73 -7.63 -0.60
C GLY A 78 -6.38 -8.75 -1.57
N VAL A 79 -5.11 -9.20 -1.61
CA VAL A 79 -4.65 -10.16 -2.60
C VAL A 79 -5.36 -11.50 -2.54
N GLY A 80 -5.76 -11.93 -1.35
CA GLY A 80 -6.43 -13.23 -1.16
C GLY A 80 -7.95 -13.19 -1.24
N GLY A 81 -8.57 -12.02 -1.48
CA GLY A 81 -10.04 -11.90 -1.52
C GLY A 81 -10.74 -12.34 -0.24
N GLY A 82 -10.05 -12.26 0.92
CA GLY A 82 -10.49 -12.75 2.23
C GLY A 82 -9.75 -14.00 2.72
N PHE A 83 -9.04 -14.71 1.84
CA PHE A 83 -8.16 -15.80 2.27
C PHE A 83 -6.83 -15.24 2.81
N PRO A 84 -6.33 -15.73 3.97
CA PRO A 84 -5.08 -15.26 4.56
C PRO A 84 -3.88 -15.54 3.66
N MET A 85 -3.31 -14.49 3.08
CA MET A 85 -2.18 -14.58 2.17
C MET A 85 -1.42 -13.26 2.14
N GLY A 86 -0.14 -13.33 1.85
CA GLY A 86 0.71 -12.18 1.61
C GLY A 86 1.98 -12.59 0.87
N GLY A 87 2.70 -11.59 0.41
CA GLY A 87 3.93 -11.80 -0.33
C GLY A 87 4.77 -10.53 -0.42
N MET A 88 5.84 -10.64 -1.18
CA MET A 88 6.69 -9.51 -1.53
C MET A 88 7.15 -9.62 -2.98
N ILE A 89 7.48 -8.49 -3.56
CA ILE A 89 8.10 -8.38 -4.87
C ILE A 89 9.43 -7.66 -4.67
N SER A 90 10.54 -8.26 -5.15
CA SER A 90 11.83 -7.60 -5.24
C SER A 90 12.10 -7.15 -6.66
N PHE A 91 12.59 -5.93 -6.82
CA PHE A 91 12.91 -5.36 -8.11
C PHE A 91 14.40 -5.47 -8.41
N GLY A 92 14.72 -5.98 -9.58
CA GLY A 92 16.09 -6.17 -10.05
C GLY A 92 16.67 -7.57 -9.77
N ALA A 93 17.49 -8.05 -10.71
CA ALA A 93 18.04 -9.40 -10.68
C ALA A 93 19.01 -9.62 -9.50
N GLU A 94 19.80 -8.61 -9.17
CA GLU A 94 20.78 -8.71 -8.07
C GLU A 94 20.11 -8.91 -6.72
N LEU A 95 19.06 -8.14 -6.43
CA LEU A 95 18.31 -8.28 -5.20
C LEU A 95 17.55 -9.61 -5.15
N SER A 96 16.91 -9.99 -6.26
CA SER A 96 16.17 -11.25 -6.37
C SER A 96 17.09 -12.46 -6.16
N ALA A 97 18.34 -12.39 -6.59
CA ALA A 97 19.32 -13.46 -6.41
C ALA A 97 19.73 -13.71 -4.94
N LEU A 98 19.43 -12.77 -4.03
CA LEU A 98 19.66 -12.97 -2.59
C LEU A 98 18.67 -13.96 -1.96
N PHE A 99 17.50 -14.16 -2.60
CA PHE A 99 16.47 -15.09 -2.14
C PHE A 99 16.74 -16.50 -2.68
N THR A 100 17.76 -17.14 -2.12
CA THR A 100 18.14 -18.51 -2.50
C THR A 100 17.21 -19.56 -1.88
N PRO A 101 17.11 -20.77 -2.45
CA PRO A 101 16.35 -21.86 -1.84
C PRO A 101 16.74 -22.09 -0.38
N GLY A 102 15.76 -22.09 0.51
CA GLY A 102 15.97 -22.29 1.95
C GLY A 102 16.31 -21.04 2.75
N SER A 103 16.53 -19.87 2.10
CA SER A 103 16.81 -18.60 2.81
C SER A 103 15.58 -17.99 3.45
N HIS A 104 14.39 -18.33 2.99
CA HIS A 104 13.10 -17.86 3.48
C HIS A 104 12.04 -18.94 3.28
N GLY A 105 10.98 -18.84 4.06
CA GLY A 105 9.84 -19.74 3.93
C GLY A 105 9.02 -19.84 5.21
N SER A 106 7.86 -20.46 5.10
CA SER A 106 7.02 -20.85 6.23
C SER A 106 6.22 -22.11 5.85
N THR A 107 5.65 -22.78 6.86
CA THR A 107 4.88 -24.03 6.67
C THR A 107 3.75 -23.85 5.63
N PHE A 108 3.09 -22.70 5.60
CA PHE A 108 1.96 -22.44 4.71
C PHE A 108 2.32 -21.55 3.50
N ALA A 109 3.60 -21.18 3.34
CA ALA A 109 4.02 -20.38 2.20
C ALA A 109 3.80 -21.12 0.87
N GLY A 110 3.25 -20.41 -0.12
CA GLY A 110 3.01 -20.96 -1.45
C GLY A 110 1.94 -22.06 -1.48
N ASN A 111 1.04 -22.14 -0.49
CA ASN A 111 0.00 -23.17 -0.50
C ASN A 111 -0.95 -22.97 -1.70
N PRO A 112 -1.40 -24.09 -2.35
CA PRO A 112 -2.20 -24.01 -3.57
C PRO A 112 -3.54 -23.31 -3.40
N LEU A 113 -4.16 -23.39 -2.22
CA LEU A 113 -5.45 -22.76 -1.95
C LEU A 113 -5.32 -21.24 -1.91
N GLY A 114 -4.30 -20.72 -1.21
CA GLY A 114 -3.99 -19.29 -1.19
C GLY A 114 -3.62 -18.77 -2.58
N ALA A 115 -2.82 -19.52 -3.33
CA ALA A 115 -2.46 -19.16 -4.70
C ALA A 115 -3.68 -19.10 -5.63
N SER A 116 -4.59 -20.07 -5.53
CA SER A 116 -5.84 -20.08 -6.31
C SER A 116 -6.77 -18.93 -5.93
N ALA A 117 -6.89 -18.62 -4.64
CA ALA A 117 -7.67 -17.47 -4.17
C ALA A 117 -7.09 -16.15 -4.71
N ALA A 118 -5.76 -15.99 -4.68
CA ALA A 118 -5.11 -14.80 -5.23
C ALA A 118 -5.32 -14.68 -6.74
N LEU A 119 -5.14 -15.76 -7.51
CA LEU A 119 -5.37 -15.73 -8.95
C LEU A 119 -6.82 -15.35 -9.30
N ALA A 120 -7.80 -15.91 -8.60
CA ALA A 120 -9.20 -15.54 -8.79
C ALA A 120 -9.47 -14.07 -8.44
N THR A 121 -8.91 -13.57 -7.33
CA THR A 121 -9.07 -12.17 -6.93
C THR A 121 -8.45 -11.22 -7.96
N LEU A 122 -7.22 -11.48 -8.38
CA LEU A 122 -6.52 -10.64 -9.37
C LEU A 122 -7.26 -10.67 -10.71
N GLY A 123 -7.77 -11.83 -11.14
CA GLY A 123 -8.58 -11.96 -12.35
C GLY A 123 -9.83 -11.07 -12.31
N VAL A 124 -10.61 -11.11 -11.23
CA VAL A 124 -11.81 -10.25 -11.07
C VAL A 124 -11.44 -8.77 -11.07
N ILE A 125 -10.34 -8.38 -10.38
CA ILE A 125 -9.89 -6.98 -10.36
C ILE A 125 -9.58 -6.49 -11.78
N GLU A 126 -8.94 -7.33 -12.59
CA GLU A 126 -8.57 -7.01 -13.98
C GLU A 126 -9.79 -7.01 -14.90
N GLU A 127 -10.58 -8.09 -14.90
CA GLU A 127 -11.75 -8.27 -15.77
C GLU A 127 -12.82 -7.21 -15.57
N ASP A 128 -13.09 -6.83 -14.31
CA ASP A 128 -14.09 -5.84 -13.95
C ASP A 128 -13.54 -4.41 -13.85
N ASN A 129 -12.27 -4.19 -14.21
CA ASN A 129 -11.59 -2.89 -14.14
C ASN A 129 -11.72 -2.21 -12.78
N LEU A 130 -11.54 -2.99 -11.70
CA LEU A 130 -11.81 -2.50 -10.33
C LEU A 130 -10.76 -1.48 -9.83
N VAL A 131 -9.60 -1.40 -10.46
CA VAL A 131 -8.59 -0.37 -10.13
C VAL A 131 -9.14 1.02 -10.46
N ASP A 132 -9.65 1.23 -11.67
CA ASP A 132 -10.25 2.51 -12.07
C ASP A 132 -11.54 2.78 -11.29
N ASN A 133 -12.35 1.75 -11.08
CA ASN A 133 -13.55 1.87 -10.25
C ASN A 133 -13.22 2.33 -8.82
N ALA A 134 -12.12 1.86 -8.24
CA ALA A 134 -11.68 2.32 -6.92
C ALA A 134 -11.36 3.83 -6.91
N GLU A 135 -10.70 4.35 -7.94
CA GLU A 135 -10.41 5.78 -8.06
C GLU A 135 -11.72 6.59 -8.19
N GLU A 136 -12.60 6.18 -9.10
CA GLU A 136 -13.89 6.86 -9.33
C GLU A 136 -14.79 6.85 -8.10
N ARG A 137 -14.97 5.70 -7.47
CA ARG A 137 -15.85 5.57 -6.29
C ARG A 137 -15.27 6.27 -5.08
N GLY A 138 -13.93 6.21 -4.91
CA GLY A 138 -13.26 6.95 -3.85
C GLY A 138 -13.45 8.48 -4.01
N LYS A 139 -13.29 9.00 -5.23
CA LYS A 139 -13.59 10.40 -5.53
C LYS A 139 -15.04 10.74 -5.23
N GLN A 140 -16.00 9.94 -5.71
CA GLN A 140 -17.42 10.13 -5.45
C GLN A 140 -17.72 10.17 -3.94
N LEU A 141 -17.11 9.27 -3.16
CA LEU A 141 -17.29 9.21 -1.71
C LEU A 141 -16.75 10.49 -1.03
N ARG A 142 -15.53 10.88 -1.33
CA ARG A 142 -14.91 12.09 -0.75
C ARG A 142 -15.67 13.35 -1.11
N ASP A 143 -16.07 13.52 -2.37
CA ASP A 143 -16.86 14.66 -2.82
C ASP A 143 -18.24 14.69 -2.14
N GLY A 144 -18.90 13.54 -1.99
CA GLY A 144 -20.17 13.41 -1.28
C GLY A 144 -20.06 13.79 0.20
N ILE A 145 -19.02 13.31 0.88
CA ILE A 145 -18.76 13.67 2.29
C ILE A 145 -18.46 15.16 2.42
N ALA A 146 -17.61 15.72 1.57
CA ALA A 146 -17.26 17.13 1.60
C ALA A 146 -18.48 18.04 1.35
N SER A 147 -19.43 17.60 0.51
CA SER A 147 -20.63 18.35 0.15
C SER A 147 -21.79 18.22 1.13
N CYS A 148 -21.75 17.26 2.07
CA CYS A 148 -22.88 17.04 2.99
C CYS A 148 -23.07 18.16 4.03
N GLY A 149 -22.10 19.06 4.20
CA GLY A 149 -22.18 20.23 5.08
C GLY A 149 -22.30 19.89 6.57
N ASN A 150 -21.94 18.68 6.97
CA ASN A 150 -22.00 18.28 8.36
C ASN A 150 -20.85 18.93 9.16
N PRO A 151 -21.16 19.78 10.19
CA PRO A 151 -20.13 20.48 10.95
C PRO A 151 -19.22 19.56 11.76
N LEU A 152 -19.56 18.28 11.92
CA LEU A 152 -18.71 17.30 12.57
C LEU A 152 -17.57 16.83 11.68
N PHE A 153 -17.63 17.04 10.35
CA PHE A 153 -16.61 16.61 9.41
C PHE A 153 -15.61 17.74 9.17
N VAL A 154 -14.41 17.61 9.75
CA VAL A 154 -13.33 18.60 9.63
C VAL A 154 -12.61 18.48 8.30
N SER A 155 -12.30 17.24 7.92
CA SER A 155 -11.62 16.93 6.66
C SER A 155 -11.95 15.54 6.17
N VAL A 156 -11.82 15.33 4.87
CA VAL A 156 -11.81 14.00 4.26
C VAL A 156 -10.55 13.85 3.41
N ARG A 157 -9.87 12.72 3.53
CA ARG A 157 -8.61 12.45 2.84
C ARG A 157 -8.51 11.00 2.42
N GLY A 158 -7.67 10.72 1.43
CA GLY A 158 -7.41 9.36 0.95
C GLY A 158 -7.08 9.29 -0.53
N ARG A 159 -6.94 8.07 -1.02
CA ARG A 159 -6.75 7.74 -2.43
C ARG A 159 -7.50 6.47 -2.76
N GLY A 160 -8.19 6.46 -3.92
CA GLY A 160 -9.06 5.36 -4.27
C GLY A 160 -10.09 5.11 -3.18
N LEU A 161 -10.19 3.88 -2.70
CA LEU A 161 -11.06 3.44 -1.61
C LEU A 161 -10.31 3.22 -0.28
N LEU A 162 -9.23 3.95 -0.07
CA LEU A 162 -8.55 4.08 1.23
C LEU A 162 -8.76 5.50 1.72
N ASP A 163 -9.80 5.71 2.50
CA ASP A 163 -10.28 7.02 2.90
C ASP A 163 -10.44 7.14 4.42
N ALA A 164 -10.31 8.37 4.93
CA ALA A 164 -10.61 8.72 6.31
C ALA A 164 -11.35 10.04 6.39
N ILE A 165 -12.23 10.14 7.40
CA ILE A 165 -12.90 11.38 7.79
C ILE A 165 -12.35 11.79 9.15
N GLU A 166 -11.89 13.03 9.24
CA GLU A 166 -11.51 13.63 10.50
C GLU A 166 -12.73 14.29 11.15
N LEU A 167 -12.97 13.94 12.39
CA LEU A 167 -14.11 14.45 13.16
C LEU A 167 -13.67 15.58 14.09
N ALA A 168 -14.55 16.57 14.29
CA ALA A 168 -14.31 17.69 15.20
C ALA A 168 -14.13 17.27 16.66
N HIS A 169 -14.70 16.14 17.05
CA HIS A 169 -14.61 15.60 18.40
C HIS A 169 -14.35 14.09 18.34
N PRO A 170 -13.61 13.52 19.32
CA PRO A 170 -13.50 12.08 19.44
C PRO A 170 -14.90 11.46 19.51
N CYS A 171 -15.22 10.55 18.61
CA CYS A 171 -16.41 9.73 18.79
C CYS A 171 -16.04 8.56 19.73
N SER A 172 -16.83 8.36 20.78
CA SER A 172 -16.81 7.09 21.50
C SER A 172 -17.12 6.00 20.48
N HIS A 173 -16.39 4.88 20.53
CA HIS A 173 -16.76 3.72 19.74
C HIS A 173 -18.24 3.47 20.00
N ALA A 174 -19.09 3.72 18.98
CA ALA A 174 -20.43 3.21 19.02
C ALA A 174 -20.29 1.68 19.04
N ALA A 175 -20.65 1.09 20.17
CA ALA A 175 -20.68 -0.34 20.32
C ALA A 175 -21.70 -0.96 19.38
#